data_e3f93ee6cfb8826708bd227bcbcde649
#
_entry.id   e3f93ee6cfb8826708bd227bcbcde649
#
_cell.length_a   1.000
_cell.length_b   1.000
_cell.length_c   1.000
_cell.angle_alpha   90.00
_cell.angle_beta   90.00
_cell.angle_gamma   90.00
#
_symmetry.space_group_name_H-M   'P 1'
#
loop_
_entity.id
_entity.type
_entity.pdbx_description
1 polymer ?
#
loop_
_entity_poly.entity_id
_entity_poly.type
_entity_poly.pdbx_seq_one_letter_code
_entity_poly.pdbx_strand_id
1 'polypeptide(L)'
;VYDRIEDIQENPDRKLIAWTNMEYKLFKALEHDRYRDLIYKGFTSVDEFVKVANIVLNRRKSRAGKSLEHHLAAIFDGNELEYSAQVVTEGNKKPDFIFPSKEAYHNSGFSVERLISLAAKTTCKDRWRQVLNEADRLKDKPKYLCTLQQGISGAQMDEMPAANVILVVPQ
;
A
#
# COMPACT_ATOMS: atom_id res chain seq x y z
N VAL A 1 -5.31 12.23 -14.14
CA VAL A 1 -5.73 12.14 -12.73
C VAL A 1 -4.72 12.81 -11.81
N TYR A 2 -3.45 12.85 -12.19
CA TYR A 2 -2.41 13.46 -11.37
C TYR A 2 -2.23 14.95 -11.71
N ASP A 3 -2.06 15.75 -10.67
CA ASP A 3 -1.85 17.18 -10.74
C ASP A 3 -0.45 17.55 -11.29
N ARG A 4 -0.15 18.84 -11.34
CA ARG A 4 1.19 19.31 -11.71
C ARG A 4 2.22 18.84 -10.69
N ILE A 5 3.47 18.62 -11.12
CA ILE A 5 4.59 18.16 -10.26
C ILE A 5 4.79 19.11 -9.07
N GLU A 6 4.76 20.40 -9.28
CA GLU A 6 4.89 21.42 -8.23
C GLU A 6 3.91 21.23 -7.08
N ASP A 7 2.63 20.96 -7.39
CA ASP A 7 1.61 20.68 -6.37
C ASP A 7 1.87 19.41 -5.56
N ILE A 8 2.54 18.41 -6.15
CA ILE A 8 2.90 17.15 -5.47
C ILE A 8 4.02 17.39 -4.47
N GLN A 9 5.01 18.19 -4.84
CA GLN A 9 6.15 18.51 -3.98
C GLN A 9 5.75 19.38 -2.79
N GLU A 10 4.81 20.32 -2.97
CA GLU A 10 4.37 21.21 -1.90
C GLU A 10 3.62 20.50 -0.77
N ASN A 11 2.73 19.55 -1.11
CA ASN A 11 1.93 18.86 -0.09
C ASN A 11 1.56 17.42 -0.52
N PRO A 12 2.51 16.47 -0.40
CA PRO A 12 2.30 15.08 -0.82
C PRO A 12 1.19 14.38 -0.02
N ASP A 13 1.04 14.67 1.26
CA ASP A 13 0.04 14.04 2.13
C ASP A 13 -1.38 14.40 1.69
N ARG A 14 -1.62 15.69 1.46
CA ARG A 14 -2.91 16.18 0.97
C ARG A 14 -3.25 15.58 -0.39
N LYS A 15 -2.26 15.44 -1.28
CA LYS A 15 -2.45 14.81 -2.60
C LYS A 15 -2.78 13.34 -2.47
N LEU A 16 -2.08 12.60 -1.64
CA LEU A 16 -2.35 11.19 -1.38
C LEU A 16 -3.80 10.97 -0.92
N ILE A 17 -4.26 11.77 0.05
CA ILE A 17 -5.63 11.70 0.59
C ILE A 17 -6.65 12.08 -0.50
N ALA A 18 -6.41 13.16 -1.25
CA ALA A 18 -7.31 13.63 -2.29
C ALA A 18 -7.47 12.60 -3.42
N TRP A 19 -6.38 12.04 -3.91
CA TRP A 19 -6.38 11.00 -4.97
C TRP A 19 -7.06 9.73 -4.50
N THR A 20 -6.78 9.28 -3.28
CA THR A 20 -7.43 8.11 -2.69
C THR A 20 -8.95 8.29 -2.60
N ASN A 21 -9.40 9.46 -2.16
CA ASN A 21 -10.83 9.78 -2.05
C ASN A 21 -11.50 9.88 -3.44
N MET A 22 -10.87 10.52 -4.40
CA MET A 22 -11.39 10.65 -5.77
C MET A 22 -11.47 9.29 -6.45
N GLU A 23 -10.42 8.50 -6.37
CA GLU A 23 -10.37 7.16 -6.93
C GLU A 23 -11.41 6.24 -6.28
N TYR A 24 -11.65 6.35 -4.97
CA TYR A 24 -12.70 5.60 -4.30
C TYR A 24 -14.10 5.97 -4.80
N LYS A 25 -14.39 7.26 -5.02
CA LYS A 25 -15.67 7.72 -5.58
C LYS A 25 -15.88 7.16 -7.00
N LEU A 26 -14.86 7.25 -7.84
CA LEU A 26 -14.91 6.69 -9.21
C LEU A 26 -15.12 5.17 -9.18
N PHE A 27 -14.39 4.48 -8.33
CA PHE A 27 -14.54 3.04 -8.16
C PHE A 27 -15.96 2.65 -7.72
N LYS A 28 -16.56 3.40 -6.79
CA LYS A 28 -17.93 3.15 -6.34
C LYS A 28 -18.96 3.32 -7.45
N ALA A 29 -18.77 4.30 -8.33
CA ALA A 29 -19.62 4.49 -9.50
C ALA A 29 -19.52 3.31 -10.47
N LEU A 30 -18.30 2.87 -10.79
CA LEU A 30 -18.06 1.71 -11.65
C LEU A 30 -18.54 0.40 -11.02
N GLU A 31 -18.41 0.24 -9.71
CA GLU A 31 -18.92 -0.92 -8.97
C GLU A 31 -20.44 -0.97 -9.03
N HIS A 32 -21.12 0.17 -8.81
CA HIS A 32 -22.56 0.28 -8.91
C HIS A 32 -23.06 -0.11 -10.31
N ASP A 33 -22.47 0.48 -11.35
CA ASP A 33 -22.83 0.18 -12.74
C ASP A 33 -22.68 -1.32 -13.06
N ARG A 34 -21.57 -1.93 -12.62
CA ARG A 34 -21.27 -3.35 -12.86
C ARG A 34 -22.24 -4.31 -12.21
N TYR A 35 -22.70 -4.00 -10.99
CA TYR A 35 -23.50 -4.93 -10.19
C TYR A 35 -24.97 -4.55 -10.08
N ARG A 36 -25.35 -3.38 -10.62
CA ARG A 36 -26.73 -2.86 -10.56
C ARG A 36 -27.76 -3.90 -10.99
N ASP A 37 -27.60 -4.46 -12.17
CA ASP A 37 -28.59 -5.37 -12.76
C ASP A 37 -28.70 -6.68 -11.94
N LEU A 38 -27.56 -7.16 -11.43
CA LEU A 38 -27.53 -8.33 -10.56
C LEU A 38 -28.25 -8.08 -9.22
N ILE A 39 -28.08 -6.88 -8.64
CA ILE A 39 -28.76 -6.48 -7.41
C ILE A 39 -30.27 -6.39 -7.64
N TYR A 40 -30.71 -5.79 -8.74
CA TYR A 40 -32.15 -5.69 -9.06
C TYR A 40 -32.80 -7.02 -9.39
N LYS A 41 -32.07 -7.92 -10.07
CA LYS A 41 -32.53 -9.28 -10.34
C LYS A 41 -32.66 -10.12 -9.08
N GLY A 42 -31.85 -9.84 -8.07
CA GLY A 42 -31.73 -10.62 -6.84
C GLY A 42 -30.91 -11.90 -7.03
N PHE A 43 -30.91 -12.72 -5.98
CA PHE A 43 -30.16 -13.98 -5.90
C PHE A 43 -31.09 -15.16 -5.70
N THR A 44 -30.78 -16.29 -6.33
CA THR A 44 -31.60 -17.51 -6.27
C THR A 44 -31.34 -18.33 -5.01
N SER A 45 -30.18 -18.09 -4.36
CA SER A 45 -29.79 -18.77 -3.12
C SER A 45 -28.86 -17.90 -2.27
N VAL A 46 -28.72 -18.25 -0.98
CA VAL A 46 -27.75 -17.65 -0.07
C VAL A 46 -26.32 -17.90 -0.56
N ASP A 47 -26.05 -19.07 -1.10
CA ASP A 47 -24.71 -19.41 -1.60
C ASP A 47 -24.32 -18.55 -2.81
N GLU A 48 -25.24 -18.28 -3.72
CA GLU A 48 -25.03 -17.36 -4.83
C GLU A 48 -24.73 -15.95 -4.34
N PHE A 49 -25.51 -15.45 -3.39
CA PHE A 49 -25.27 -14.14 -2.74
C PHE A 49 -23.89 -14.07 -2.11
N VAL A 50 -23.52 -15.06 -1.28
CA VAL A 50 -22.23 -15.11 -0.58
C VAL A 50 -21.06 -15.17 -1.59
N LYS A 51 -21.19 -15.94 -2.66
CA LYS A 51 -20.19 -16.02 -3.74
C LYS A 51 -19.97 -14.66 -4.38
N VAL A 52 -21.02 -13.97 -4.76
CA VAL A 52 -20.92 -12.63 -5.37
C VAL A 52 -20.38 -11.60 -4.38
N ALA A 53 -20.86 -11.61 -3.13
CA ALA A 53 -20.36 -10.73 -2.09
C ALA A 53 -18.84 -10.90 -1.88
N ASN A 54 -18.33 -12.12 -1.84
CA ASN A 54 -16.90 -12.41 -1.73
C ASN A 54 -16.11 -11.87 -2.94
N ILE A 55 -16.64 -12.00 -4.15
CA ILE A 55 -16.02 -11.43 -5.36
C ILE A 55 -15.90 -9.91 -5.23
N VAL A 56 -16.99 -9.24 -4.83
CA VAL A 56 -16.99 -7.77 -4.62
C VAL A 56 -15.99 -7.37 -3.56
N LEU A 57 -15.98 -8.02 -2.40
CA LEU A 57 -15.07 -7.73 -1.30
C LEU A 57 -13.60 -7.93 -1.68
N ASN A 58 -13.28 -9.00 -2.41
CA ASN A 58 -11.91 -9.26 -2.87
C ASN A 58 -11.45 -8.21 -3.89
N ARG A 59 -12.33 -7.77 -4.79
CA ARG A 59 -12.04 -6.66 -5.72
C ARG A 59 -11.77 -5.35 -5.00
N ARG A 60 -12.58 -5.01 -3.99
CA ARG A 60 -12.37 -3.82 -3.15
C ARG A 60 -10.99 -3.84 -2.47
N LYS A 61 -10.63 -4.98 -1.86
CA LYS A 61 -9.33 -5.16 -1.19
C LYS A 61 -8.16 -5.04 -2.17
N SER A 62 -8.22 -5.76 -3.29
CA SER A 62 -7.16 -5.75 -4.31
C SER A 62 -6.97 -4.36 -4.91
N ARG A 63 -8.07 -3.68 -5.26
CA ARG A 63 -8.01 -2.33 -5.79
C ARG A 63 -7.37 -1.36 -4.79
N ALA A 64 -7.84 -1.37 -3.54
CA ALA A 64 -7.36 -0.44 -2.52
C ALA A 64 -5.84 -0.55 -2.31
N GLY A 65 -5.29 -1.78 -2.26
CA GLY A 65 -3.85 -2.00 -2.16
C GLY A 65 -3.09 -1.43 -3.35
N LYS A 66 -3.49 -1.78 -4.58
CA LYS A 66 -2.85 -1.28 -5.80
C LYS A 66 -2.97 0.24 -5.95
N SER A 67 -4.12 0.82 -5.57
CA SER A 67 -4.33 2.26 -5.61
C SER A 67 -3.32 2.99 -4.72
N LEU A 68 -3.12 2.53 -3.49
CA LEU A 68 -2.14 3.14 -2.58
C LEU A 68 -0.71 3.04 -3.14
N GLU A 69 -0.31 1.87 -3.65
CA GLU A 69 1.01 1.70 -4.29
C GLU A 69 1.20 2.66 -5.47
N HIS A 70 0.21 2.80 -6.35
CA HIS A 70 0.29 3.71 -7.50
C HIS A 70 0.36 5.19 -7.09
N HIS A 71 -0.40 5.58 -6.06
CA HIS A 71 -0.37 6.96 -5.57
C HIS A 71 0.97 7.28 -4.91
N LEU A 72 1.54 6.35 -4.13
CA LEU A 72 2.87 6.52 -3.54
C LEU A 72 3.94 6.61 -4.63
N ALA A 73 3.88 5.74 -5.65
CA ALA A 73 4.78 5.80 -6.79
C ALA A 73 4.75 7.19 -7.47
N ALA A 74 3.55 7.72 -7.74
CA ALA A 74 3.40 9.06 -8.33
C ALA A 74 3.96 10.18 -7.43
N ILE A 75 3.86 10.04 -6.10
CA ILE A 75 4.47 10.99 -5.15
C ILE A 75 5.99 10.87 -5.20
N PHE A 76 6.54 9.66 -5.24
CA PHE A 76 7.99 9.45 -5.31
C PHE A 76 8.57 9.99 -6.62
N ASP A 77 7.92 9.71 -7.76
CA ASP A 77 8.31 10.23 -9.07
C ASP A 77 8.27 11.77 -9.10
N GLY A 78 7.20 12.37 -8.55
CA GLY A 78 7.06 13.83 -8.47
C GLY A 78 8.07 14.52 -7.55
N ASN A 79 8.66 13.78 -6.60
CA ASN A 79 9.73 14.25 -5.71
C ASN A 79 11.13 13.76 -6.15
N GLU A 80 11.26 13.20 -7.34
CA GLU A 80 12.51 12.70 -7.91
C GLU A 80 13.23 11.68 -7.02
N LEU A 81 12.45 10.89 -6.26
CA LEU A 81 13.01 9.83 -5.42
C LEU A 81 13.26 8.58 -6.27
N GLU A 82 14.49 8.11 -6.27
CA GLU A 82 14.84 6.84 -6.88
C GLU A 82 14.30 5.67 -6.04
N TYR A 83 13.57 4.75 -6.67
CA TYR A 83 13.05 3.53 -6.03
C TYR A 83 12.85 2.39 -7.04
N SER A 84 12.65 1.20 -6.52
CA SER A 84 12.14 0.06 -7.29
C SER A 84 10.94 -0.55 -6.59
N ALA A 85 9.86 -0.80 -7.34
CA ALA A 85 8.65 -1.40 -6.81
C ALA A 85 8.67 -2.93 -6.96
N GLN A 86 8.03 -3.65 -6.02
CA GLN A 86 7.81 -5.11 -6.06
C GLN A 86 9.10 -5.92 -6.29
N VAL A 87 10.19 -5.49 -5.67
CA VAL A 87 11.51 -6.13 -5.80
C VAL A 87 11.47 -7.51 -5.17
N VAL A 88 11.89 -8.54 -5.91
CA VAL A 88 12.04 -9.88 -5.35
C VAL A 88 13.27 -9.89 -4.42
N THR A 89 13.04 -10.20 -3.16
CA THR A 89 14.05 -10.34 -2.12
C THR A 89 14.19 -11.79 -1.68
N GLU A 90 14.87 -12.04 -0.58
CA GLU A 90 15.12 -13.39 -0.06
C GLU A 90 13.81 -14.15 0.21
N GLY A 91 13.79 -15.43 -0.10
CA GLY A 91 12.59 -16.27 0.09
C GLY A 91 11.43 -15.91 -0.84
N ASN A 92 11.70 -15.30 -2.00
CA ASN A 92 10.68 -14.83 -2.96
C ASN A 92 9.68 -13.82 -2.37
N LYS A 93 10.10 -13.10 -1.33
CA LYS A 93 9.31 -12.01 -0.75
C LYS A 93 9.39 -10.77 -1.65
N LYS A 94 8.38 -9.90 -1.55
CA LYS A 94 8.29 -8.72 -2.40
C LYS A 94 7.82 -7.53 -1.57
N PRO A 95 8.73 -6.77 -0.95
CA PRO A 95 8.39 -5.48 -0.38
C PRO A 95 7.82 -4.56 -1.44
N ASP A 96 6.88 -3.70 -1.07
CA ASP A 96 6.18 -2.85 -2.03
C ASP A 96 7.15 -1.86 -2.69
N PHE A 97 8.11 -1.30 -1.91
CA PHE A 97 9.16 -0.41 -2.43
C PHE A 97 10.52 -0.64 -1.76
N ILE A 98 11.58 -0.52 -2.54
CA ILE A 98 12.98 -0.50 -2.08
C ILE A 98 13.65 0.77 -2.62
N PHE A 99 14.35 1.47 -1.74
CA PHE A 99 15.14 2.66 -2.09
C PHE A 99 16.64 2.39 -1.89
N PRO A 100 17.53 2.95 -2.74
CA PRO A 100 17.19 3.71 -3.93
C PRO A 100 16.79 2.82 -5.12
N SER A 101 17.21 1.53 -5.17
CA SER A 101 16.90 0.67 -6.29
C SER A 101 17.08 -0.81 -5.98
N LYS A 102 16.53 -1.65 -6.84
CA LYS A 102 16.72 -3.10 -6.86
C LYS A 102 18.20 -3.48 -7.03
N GLU A 103 18.91 -2.77 -7.87
CA GLU A 103 20.35 -2.99 -8.13
C GLU A 103 21.16 -2.71 -6.87
N ALA A 104 20.89 -1.61 -6.18
CA ALA A 104 21.50 -1.28 -4.90
C ALA A 104 21.20 -2.34 -3.84
N TYR A 105 19.97 -2.85 -3.79
CA TYR A 105 19.59 -3.90 -2.86
C TYR A 105 20.34 -5.20 -3.08
N HIS A 106 20.55 -5.62 -4.32
CA HIS A 106 21.24 -6.87 -4.64
C HIS A 106 22.77 -6.74 -4.70
N ASN A 107 23.31 -5.52 -4.72
CA ASN A 107 24.74 -5.28 -4.69
C ASN A 107 25.29 -5.37 -3.25
N SER A 108 26.02 -6.44 -2.94
CA SER A 108 26.61 -6.66 -1.60
C SER A 108 27.58 -5.56 -1.16
N GLY A 109 28.20 -4.84 -2.11
CA GLY A 109 29.09 -3.71 -1.84
C GLY A 109 28.33 -2.40 -1.55
N PHE A 110 27.03 -2.32 -1.78
CA PHE A 110 26.23 -1.13 -1.46
C PHE A 110 25.91 -1.09 0.04
N SER A 111 26.11 0.08 0.66
CA SER A 111 25.91 0.24 2.10
C SER A 111 24.46 -0.01 2.50
N VAL A 112 24.25 -0.90 3.46
CA VAL A 112 22.92 -1.20 4.05
C VAL A 112 22.30 0.03 4.72
N GLU A 113 23.12 0.96 5.22
CA GLU A 113 22.68 2.23 5.84
C GLU A 113 21.92 3.14 4.86
N ARG A 114 22.12 2.94 3.56
CA ARG A 114 21.49 3.72 2.50
C ARG A 114 20.32 3.00 1.82
N LEU A 115 19.97 1.82 2.32
CA LEU A 115 18.84 1.04 1.83
C LEU A 115 17.62 1.24 2.74
N ILE A 116 16.47 1.42 2.13
CA ILE A 116 15.19 1.52 2.83
C ILE A 116 14.19 0.56 2.18
N SER A 117 13.42 -0.17 2.99
CA SER A 117 12.24 -0.88 2.53
C SER A 117 10.97 -0.21 3.07
N LEU A 118 10.00 0.00 2.20
CA LEU A 118 8.70 0.58 2.54
C LEU A 118 7.60 -0.37 2.08
N ALA A 119 6.74 -0.74 3.00
CA ALA A 119 5.50 -1.46 2.71
C ALA A 119 4.32 -0.47 2.68
N ALA A 120 3.34 -0.74 1.81
CA ALA A 120 2.13 0.05 1.67
C ALA A 120 0.90 -0.80 1.98
N LYS A 121 0.19 -0.49 3.06
CA LYS A 121 -1.00 -1.25 3.49
C LYS A 121 -2.14 -0.30 3.79
N THR A 122 -3.22 -0.35 3.00
CA THR A 122 -4.42 0.47 3.24
C THR A 122 -5.08 0.19 4.58
N THR A 123 -4.96 -1.04 5.08
CA THR A 123 -5.44 -1.46 6.40
C THR A 123 -4.31 -2.23 7.07
N CYS A 124 -3.84 -1.71 8.19
CA CYS A 124 -2.70 -2.28 8.89
C CYS A 124 -3.07 -3.58 9.63
N LYS A 125 -3.95 -3.53 10.63
CA LYS A 125 -4.29 -4.65 11.51
C LYS A 125 -3.03 -5.48 11.85
N ASP A 126 -3.13 -6.81 11.85
CA ASP A 126 -1.99 -7.71 12.09
C ASP A 126 -1.02 -7.84 10.92
N ARG A 127 -1.32 -7.22 9.78
CA ARG A 127 -0.50 -7.33 8.56
C ARG A 127 0.84 -6.61 8.66
N TRP A 128 1.01 -5.73 9.65
CA TRP A 128 2.29 -5.07 9.91
C TRP A 128 3.40 -6.06 10.25
N ARG A 129 3.07 -7.20 10.90
CA ARG A 129 4.06 -8.26 11.20
C ARG A 129 4.63 -8.94 9.95
N GLN A 130 3.91 -8.89 8.82
CA GLN A 130 4.41 -9.42 7.54
C GLN A 130 5.61 -8.63 7.04
N VAL A 131 5.65 -7.31 7.31
CA VAL A 131 6.73 -6.41 6.90
C VAL A 131 8.07 -6.79 7.55
N LEU A 132 8.04 -7.35 8.77
CA LEU A 132 9.24 -7.78 9.49
C LEU A 132 10.06 -8.83 8.71
N ASN A 133 9.37 -9.67 7.97
CA ASN A 133 9.98 -10.75 7.21
C ASN A 133 10.32 -10.38 5.76
N GLU A 134 10.03 -9.16 5.32
CA GLU A 134 10.38 -8.67 4.00
C GLU A 134 11.80 -8.07 4.02
N ALA A 135 12.56 -8.21 2.91
CA ALA A 135 13.92 -7.66 2.76
C ALA A 135 14.86 -8.09 3.91
N ASP A 136 15.23 -9.36 3.94
CA ASP A 136 16.07 -9.96 5.01
C ASP A 136 17.46 -9.28 5.12
N ARG A 137 17.98 -8.74 4.03
CA ARG A 137 19.20 -7.91 4.06
C ARG A 137 19.08 -6.72 5.01
N LEU A 138 17.85 -6.24 5.24
CA LEU A 138 17.54 -5.10 6.13
C LEU A 138 16.97 -5.56 7.49
N LYS A 139 17.20 -6.80 7.92
CA LYS A 139 16.60 -7.36 9.15
C LYS A 139 16.89 -6.55 10.41
N ASP A 140 18.07 -5.94 10.48
CA ASP A 140 18.53 -5.16 11.63
C ASP A 140 18.25 -3.64 11.47
N LYS A 141 17.55 -3.25 10.40
CA LYS A 141 17.19 -1.86 10.08
C LYS A 141 15.70 -1.60 10.29
N PRO A 142 15.32 -0.34 10.54
CA PRO A 142 13.92 0.03 10.57
C PRO A 142 13.21 -0.36 9.27
N LYS A 143 12.03 -0.95 9.42
CA LYS A 143 11.11 -1.21 8.32
C LYS A 143 10.06 -0.11 8.29
N TYR A 144 9.81 0.48 7.16
CA TYR A 144 8.80 1.54 7.03
C TYR A 144 7.48 0.94 6.56
N LEU A 145 6.39 1.35 7.19
CA LEU A 145 5.03 0.94 6.84
C LEU A 145 4.16 2.16 6.60
N CYS A 146 3.84 2.43 5.33
CA CYS A 146 2.88 3.46 4.98
C CYS A 146 1.45 2.93 5.05
N THR A 147 0.56 3.68 5.71
CA THR A 147 -0.86 3.34 5.80
C THR A 147 -1.73 4.61 5.85
N LEU A 148 -3.02 4.43 5.50
CA LEU A 148 -4.02 5.50 5.55
C LEU A 148 -4.74 5.59 6.92
N GLN A 149 -4.09 5.23 7.99
CA GLN A 149 -4.58 5.31 9.40
C GLN A 149 -5.81 4.44 9.73
N GLN A 150 -6.15 3.47 8.91
CA GLN A 150 -7.33 2.65 9.16
C GLN A 150 -7.00 1.40 9.98
N GLY A 151 -7.60 1.30 11.18
CA GLY A 151 -7.62 0.08 11.99
C GLY A 151 -6.32 -0.26 12.71
N ILE A 152 -5.56 0.75 13.19
CA ILE A 152 -4.42 0.58 14.08
C ILE A 152 -4.90 0.83 15.51
N SER A 153 -4.69 -0.14 16.41
CA SER A 153 -4.96 0.03 17.85
C SER A 153 -3.78 0.67 18.57
N GLY A 154 -4.04 1.26 19.76
CA GLY A 154 -2.96 1.79 20.60
C GLY A 154 -1.89 0.74 20.90
N ALA A 155 -2.29 -0.49 21.26
CA ALA A 155 -1.35 -1.57 21.50
C ALA A 155 -0.44 -1.88 20.29
N GLN A 156 -0.99 -1.83 19.07
CA GLN A 156 -0.18 -2.02 17.85
C GLN A 156 0.79 -0.86 17.62
N MET A 157 0.39 0.37 17.95
CA MET A 157 1.29 1.53 17.86
C MET A 157 2.45 1.44 18.87
N ASP A 158 2.23 0.82 20.02
CA ASP A 158 3.28 0.57 21.02
C ASP A 158 4.20 -0.61 20.61
N GLU A 159 3.65 -1.66 19.97
CA GLU A 159 4.39 -2.83 19.53
C GLU A 159 5.31 -2.56 18.32
N MET A 160 4.89 -1.72 17.39
CA MET A 160 5.63 -1.46 16.14
C MET A 160 7.04 -0.90 16.38
N PRO A 161 7.24 0.15 17.21
CA PRO A 161 8.58 0.65 17.50
C PRO A 161 9.47 -0.40 18.18
N ALA A 162 8.91 -1.21 19.11
CA ALA A 162 9.64 -2.30 19.76
C ALA A 162 10.10 -3.37 18.77
N ALA A 163 9.36 -3.56 17.65
CA ALA A 163 9.72 -4.45 16.57
C ALA A 163 10.50 -3.75 15.43
N ASN A 164 11.01 -2.54 15.67
CA ASN A 164 11.74 -1.73 14.69
C ASN A 164 10.93 -1.41 13.42
N VAL A 165 9.62 -1.18 13.55
CA VAL A 165 8.73 -0.73 12.47
C VAL A 165 8.36 0.73 12.67
N ILE A 166 8.65 1.55 11.68
CA ILE A 166 8.31 2.97 11.64
C ILE A 166 7.03 3.15 10.82
N LEU A 167 6.00 3.65 11.48
CA LEU A 167 4.73 3.96 10.84
C LEU A 167 4.81 5.30 10.10
N VAL A 168 4.43 5.28 8.83
CA VAL A 168 4.32 6.47 7.97
C VAL A 168 2.85 6.70 7.67
N VAL A 169 2.33 7.85 8.06
CA VAL A 169 0.92 8.22 7.88
C VAL A 169 0.82 9.64 7.33
N PRO A 170 -0.08 9.91 6.39
CA PRO A 170 -0.34 11.28 5.95
C PRO A 170 -0.93 12.11 7.10
N GLN A 171 -0.55 13.37 7.19
CA GLN A 171 -1.00 14.35 8.19
C GLN A 171 -2.17 15.21 7.69
#